data_5cb27a65d2b7e4308929e403dbbc662d
#
_entry.id   5cb27a65d2b7e4308929e403dbbc662d
#
_cell.length_a   1.000
_cell.length_b   1.000
_cell.length_c   1.000
_cell.angle_alpha   90.00
_cell.angle_beta   90.00
_cell.angle_gamma   90.00
#
_symmetry.space_group_name_H-M   'P 1'
#
loop_
_entity.id
_entity.type
_entity.pdbx_description
1 polymer ?
#
loop_
_entity_poly.entity_id
_entity_poly.type
_entity_poly.pdbx_seq_one_letter_code
_entity_poly.pdbx_strand_id
1 'polypeptide(L)'
;MRRQPGHGYAWLVVLAEVPATHQTVMAIHRRGFAAQFGRGPRASRFYLQCPLDDTTEEWPDERIWSELETRFGEPLTAKGAIVEKQLVPLRGEVISPMSHGRLHLLGDAAHIVPPMSAKGMNLALHDADVFADALIHYYEDGDPALLDAYSDTRLREVWNYQAFATWLTDTVHDAGDPSYRGEFRHMVARADFERLFTSATANRLLSEFVAGLN
;
A
#
# COMPACT_ATOMS: atom_id res chain seq x y z
N MET A 1 3.92 -14.16 -15.55
CA MET A 1 3.12 -13.26 -14.70
C MET A 1 2.70 -14.01 -13.45
N ARG A 2 3.04 -13.49 -12.29
CA ARG A 2 2.60 -14.05 -10.99
C ARG A 2 1.70 -13.02 -10.32
N ARG A 3 0.44 -13.36 -10.13
CA ARG A 3 -0.55 -12.55 -9.42
C ARG A 3 -0.77 -13.12 -8.03
N GLN A 4 -0.77 -12.26 -7.02
CA GLN A 4 -1.38 -12.61 -5.76
C GLN A 4 -2.91 -12.59 -5.95
N PRO A 5 -3.66 -13.62 -5.49
CA PRO A 5 -5.11 -13.47 -5.33
C PRO A 5 -5.31 -12.20 -4.50
N GLY A 6 -6.16 -11.27 -4.97
CA GLY A 6 -6.42 -10.03 -4.26
C GLY A 6 -6.77 -10.32 -2.79
N HIS A 7 -6.51 -9.37 -1.90
CA HIS A 7 -6.80 -9.53 -0.47
C HIS A 7 -8.29 -9.68 -0.14
N GLY A 8 -9.16 -9.68 -1.17
CA GLY A 8 -10.62 -9.82 -1.00
C GLY A 8 -11.33 -8.53 -0.60
N TYR A 9 -10.62 -7.40 -0.56
CA TYR A 9 -11.17 -6.09 -0.23
C TYR A 9 -10.50 -4.98 -1.05
N ALA A 10 -11.14 -3.82 -1.04
CA ALA A 10 -10.66 -2.59 -1.64
C ALA A 10 -10.53 -1.49 -0.59
N TRP A 11 -9.93 -0.40 -0.97
CA TRP A 11 -10.07 0.89 -0.29
C TRP A 11 -11.05 1.78 -1.03
N LEU A 12 -12.03 2.30 -0.31
CA LEU A 12 -12.66 3.54 -0.69
C LEU A 12 -11.71 4.68 -0.33
N VAL A 13 -11.16 5.31 -1.34
CA VAL A 13 -10.28 6.47 -1.21
C VAL A 13 -11.10 7.73 -1.42
N VAL A 14 -11.08 8.62 -0.43
CA VAL A 14 -11.88 9.84 -0.41
C VAL A 14 -10.96 11.04 -0.27
N LEU A 15 -11.08 12.02 -1.16
CA LEU A 15 -10.48 13.34 -1.00
C LEU A 15 -11.55 14.32 -0.54
N ALA A 16 -11.30 15.02 0.56
CA ALA A 16 -12.25 15.97 1.12
C ALA A 16 -11.57 17.28 1.53
N GLU A 17 -12.31 18.37 1.50
CA GLU A 17 -11.91 19.70 1.98
C GLU A 17 -11.93 19.73 3.52
N VAL A 18 -11.02 18.99 4.10
CA VAL A 18 -10.82 18.88 5.55
C VAL A 18 -9.37 19.25 5.84
N PRO A 19 -9.10 20.19 6.74
CA PRO A 19 -7.74 20.53 7.12
C PRO A 19 -6.93 19.31 7.54
N ALA A 20 -5.64 19.31 7.21
CA ALA A 20 -4.74 18.26 7.64
C ALA A 20 -4.64 18.24 9.18
N THR A 21 -4.70 17.04 9.75
CA THR A 21 -4.31 16.82 11.14
C THR A 21 -2.79 16.94 11.28
N HIS A 22 -2.30 17.26 12.47
CA HIS A 22 -0.86 17.32 12.72
C HIS A 22 -0.15 15.96 12.55
N GLN A 23 -0.90 14.88 12.63
CA GLN A 23 -0.40 13.52 12.52
C GLN A 23 -1.30 12.71 11.58
N THR A 24 -0.70 11.72 10.93
CA THR A 24 -1.46 10.67 10.23
C THR A 24 -2.22 9.86 11.26
N VAL A 25 -3.50 9.63 11.00
CA VAL A 25 -4.35 8.78 11.83
C VAL A 25 -4.61 7.48 11.09
N MET A 26 -4.41 6.35 11.76
CA MET A 26 -4.76 5.02 11.25
C MET A 26 -5.50 4.26 12.33
N ALA A 27 -6.52 3.52 11.93
CA ALA A 27 -7.32 2.68 12.82
C ALA A 27 -7.46 1.27 12.27
N ILE A 28 -7.29 0.29 13.15
CA ILE A 28 -7.62 -1.11 12.91
C ILE A 28 -8.88 -1.40 13.73
N HIS A 29 -9.99 -1.57 13.04
CA HIS A 29 -11.30 -1.75 13.68
C HIS A 29 -11.97 -3.03 13.17
N ARG A 30 -12.92 -3.60 13.93
CA ARG A 30 -13.68 -4.80 13.51
C ARG A 30 -14.46 -4.61 12.20
N ARG A 31 -14.75 -3.37 11.84
CA ARG A 31 -15.40 -3.00 10.55
C ARG A 31 -14.39 -2.75 9.44
N GLY A 32 -13.11 -2.97 9.69
CA GLY A 32 -12.02 -2.81 8.75
C GLY A 32 -11.14 -1.60 9.03
N PHE A 33 -10.07 -1.49 8.26
CA PHE A 33 -9.09 -0.41 8.32
C PHE A 33 -9.68 0.94 7.94
N ALA A 34 -9.21 1.99 8.61
CA ALA A 34 -9.42 3.39 8.20
C ALA A 34 -8.17 4.21 8.41
N ALA A 35 -7.97 5.24 7.58
CA ALA A 35 -6.85 6.17 7.75
C ALA A 35 -7.19 7.57 7.25
N GLN A 36 -6.49 8.58 7.82
CA GLN A 36 -6.50 9.97 7.37
C GLN A 36 -5.07 10.46 7.15
N PHE A 37 -4.83 11.01 5.97
CA PHE A 37 -3.56 11.64 5.59
C PHE A 37 -3.81 13.05 5.09
N GLY A 38 -3.04 14.02 5.59
CA GLY A 38 -3.08 15.39 5.07
C GLY A 38 -2.66 15.47 3.60
N ARG A 39 -3.34 16.32 2.85
CA ARG A 39 -3.03 16.67 1.46
C ARG A 39 -2.94 18.18 1.30
N GLY A 40 -1.93 18.76 1.95
CA GLY A 40 -1.79 20.20 2.07
C GLY A 40 -2.67 20.80 3.18
N PRO A 41 -2.73 22.11 3.30
CA PRO A 41 -3.30 22.78 4.49
C PRO A 41 -4.83 22.70 4.58
N ARG A 42 -5.52 22.41 3.48
CA ARG A 42 -6.98 22.49 3.40
C ARG A 42 -7.66 21.20 2.97
N ALA A 43 -6.90 20.15 2.68
CA ALA A 43 -7.46 18.89 2.21
C ALA A 43 -6.86 17.70 2.97
N SER A 44 -7.67 16.67 3.16
CA SER A 44 -7.27 15.36 3.67
C SER A 44 -7.76 14.26 2.75
N ARG A 45 -6.98 13.20 2.67
CA ARG A 45 -7.36 11.96 2.03
C ARG A 45 -7.67 10.92 3.08
N PHE A 46 -8.86 10.34 2.97
CA PHE A 46 -9.34 9.27 3.84
C PHE A 46 -9.33 7.95 3.08
N TYR A 47 -9.12 6.88 3.81
CA TYR A 47 -9.14 5.51 3.32
C TYR A 47 -10.07 4.70 4.21
N LEU A 48 -10.97 3.95 3.59
CA LEU A 48 -11.88 3.03 4.26
C LEU A 48 -11.78 1.67 3.58
N GLN A 49 -11.43 0.64 4.33
CA GLN A 49 -11.56 -0.72 3.84
C GLN A 49 -13.03 -1.03 3.54
N CYS A 50 -13.29 -1.61 2.37
CA CYS A 50 -14.62 -2.01 1.93
C CYS A 50 -14.55 -3.33 1.14
N PRO A 51 -15.68 -4.04 0.95
CA PRO A 51 -15.77 -5.17 0.06
C PRO A 51 -15.27 -4.85 -1.35
N LEU A 52 -14.76 -5.87 -2.05
CA LEU A 52 -14.18 -5.70 -3.39
C LEU A 52 -15.26 -5.36 -4.44
N ASP A 53 -16.48 -5.78 -4.20
CA ASP A 53 -17.66 -5.63 -5.07
C ASP A 53 -18.51 -4.40 -4.75
N ASP A 54 -18.14 -3.60 -3.73
CA ASP A 54 -18.79 -2.32 -3.45
C ASP A 54 -18.61 -1.35 -4.63
N THR A 55 -19.58 -0.43 -4.76
CA THR A 55 -19.56 0.68 -5.72
C THR A 55 -19.50 2.03 -5.00
N THR A 56 -19.09 3.09 -5.69
CA THR A 56 -19.04 4.45 -5.07
C THR A 56 -20.40 4.98 -4.70
N GLU A 57 -21.47 4.53 -5.37
CA GLU A 57 -22.85 4.89 -5.14
C GLU A 57 -23.38 4.35 -3.80
N GLU A 58 -22.85 3.21 -3.35
CA GLU A 58 -23.19 2.60 -2.06
C GLU A 58 -22.55 3.34 -0.87
N TRP A 59 -21.69 4.32 -1.16
CA TRP A 59 -20.99 5.14 -0.17
C TRP A 59 -21.40 6.62 -0.27
N PRO A 60 -22.64 6.98 0.12
CA PRO A 60 -23.03 8.38 0.28
C PRO A 60 -22.18 9.06 1.37
N ASP A 61 -22.05 10.37 1.30
CA ASP A 61 -21.15 11.14 2.15
C ASP A 61 -21.42 10.92 3.65
N GLU A 62 -22.68 10.83 4.05
CA GLU A 62 -23.08 10.57 5.43
C GLU A 62 -22.56 9.20 5.92
N ARG A 63 -22.63 8.16 5.08
CA ARG A 63 -22.08 6.84 5.40
C ARG A 63 -20.58 6.91 5.58
N ILE A 64 -19.88 7.62 4.69
CA ILE A 64 -18.41 7.78 4.75
C ILE A 64 -18.01 8.41 6.08
N TRP A 65 -18.63 9.54 6.46
CA TRP A 65 -18.30 10.22 7.71
C TRP A 65 -18.63 9.37 8.93
N SER A 66 -19.78 8.70 8.94
CA SER A 66 -20.18 7.80 10.03
C SER A 66 -19.24 6.61 10.21
N GLU A 67 -18.79 5.98 9.09
CA GLU A 67 -17.84 4.88 9.12
C GLU A 67 -16.44 5.32 9.60
N LEU A 68 -15.98 6.50 9.19
CA LEU A 68 -14.72 7.06 9.67
C LEU A 68 -14.75 7.29 11.18
N GLU A 69 -15.80 7.96 11.71
CA GLU A 69 -15.96 8.18 13.15
C GLU A 69 -16.05 6.87 13.93
N THR A 70 -16.80 5.90 13.41
CA THR A 70 -16.92 4.59 14.03
C THR A 70 -15.58 3.87 14.13
N ARG A 71 -14.80 3.89 13.04
CA ARG A 71 -13.52 3.18 12.99
C ARG A 71 -12.40 3.89 13.73
N PHE A 72 -12.39 5.22 13.75
CA PHE A 72 -11.46 5.99 14.59
C PHE A 72 -11.80 5.94 16.07
N GLY A 73 -13.06 5.60 16.41
CA GLY A 73 -13.53 5.53 17.80
C GLY A 73 -13.79 6.89 18.44
N GLU A 74 -13.78 7.97 17.64
CA GLU A 74 -14.02 9.34 18.08
C GLU A 74 -14.65 10.18 16.96
N PRO A 75 -15.36 11.25 17.28
CA PRO A 75 -15.88 12.18 16.30
C PRO A 75 -14.74 12.85 15.52
N LEU A 76 -14.93 13.04 14.21
CA LEU A 76 -14.00 13.81 13.39
C LEU A 76 -14.00 15.28 13.80
N THR A 77 -12.83 15.87 13.90
CA THR A 77 -12.66 17.30 14.25
C THR A 77 -13.26 18.24 13.20
N ALA A 78 -13.33 17.77 11.95
CA ALA A 78 -13.95 18.49 10.85
C ALA A 78 -14.49 17.52 9.80
N LYS A 79 -15.61 17.91 9.18
CA LYS A 79 -16.19 17.29 7.99
C LYS A 79 -16.32 18.36 6.93
N GLY A 80 -15.91 18.08 5.70
CA GLY A 80 -15.95 19.03 4.59
C GLY A 80 -16.58 18.44 3.35
N ALA A 81 -16.61 19.19 2.26
CA ALA A 81 -17.08 18.67 0.98
C ALA A 81 -16.18 17.53 0.49
N ILE A 82 -16.78 16.41 0.10
CA ILE A 82 -16.08 15.33 -0.58
C ILE A 82 -15.90 15.72 -2.03
N VAL A 83 -14.64 15.81 -2.47
CA VAL A 83 -14.27 16.27 -3.82
C VAL A 83 -14.12 15.08 -4.77
N GLU A 84 -13.63 13.95 -4.26
CA GLU A 84 -13.36 12.76 -5.06
C GLU A 84 -13.59 11.49 -4.24
N LYS A 85 -14.17 10.47 -4.89
CA LYS A 85 -14.31 9.10 -4.36
C LYS A 85 -13.82 8.10 -5.40
N GLN A 86 -13.01 7.15 -4.97
CA GLN A 86 -12.50 6.09 -5.84
C GLN A 86 -12.36 4.78 -5.06
N LEU A 87 -12.72 3.67 -5.71
CA LEU A 87 -12.45 2.33 -5.19
C LEU A 87 -11.13 1.81 -5.76
N VAL A 88 -10.24 1.38 -4.87
CA VAL A 88 -8.90 0.89 -5.21
C VAL A 88 -8.75 -0.54 -4.68
N PRO A 89 -8.82 -1.56 -5.55
CA PRO A 89 -8.57 -2.94 -5.16
C PRO A 89 -7.14 -3.11 -4.63
N LEU A 90 -7.00 -3.80 -3.49
CA LEU A 90 -5.68 -4.12 -2.95
C LEU A 90 -5.16 -5.40 -3.60
N ARG A 91 -4.08 -5.27 -4.37
CA ARG A 91 -3.49 -6.39 -5.12
C ARG A 91 -1.98 -6.25 -5.23
N GLY A 92 -1.31 -7.39 -5.37
CA GLY A 92 0.09 -7.50 -5.73
C GLY A 92 0.24 -8.24 -7.05
N GLU A 93 1.06 -7.73 -7.97
CA GLU A 93 1.37 -8.38 -9.25
C GLU A 93 2.86 -8.24 -9.54
N VAL A 94 3.48 -9.31 -10.08
CA VAL A 94 4.86 -9.27 -10.53
C VAL A 94 4.98 -10.02 -11.85
N ILE A 95 5.54 -9.38 -12.85
CA ILE A 95 5.92 -10.00 -14.10
C ILE A 95 7.37 -10.52 -13.95
N SER A 96 7.56 -11.80 -14.14
CA SER A 96 8.87 -12.44 -14.05
C SER A 96 9.07 -13.37 -15.26
N PRO A 97 10.16 -13.21 -16.01
CA PRO A 97 11.20 -12.18 -15.90
C PRO A 97 10.68 -10.79 -16.30
N MET A 98 11.37 -9.72 -15.85
CA MET A 98 11.08 -8.33 -16.23
C MET A 98 11.70 -7.94 -17.57
N SER A 99 12.54 -8.84 -18.16
CA SER A 99 13.19 -8.63 -19.45
C SER A 99 12.93 -9.82 -20.40
N HIS A 100 12.80 -9.51 -21.69
CA HIS A 100 12.74 -10.53 -22.76
C HIS A 100 13.40 -9.98 -24.02
N GLY A 101 14.57 -10.46 -24.37
CA GLY A 101 15.39 -9.90 -25.45
C GLY A 101 15.70 -8.42 -25.18
N ARG A 102 15.25 -7.55 -26.08
CA ARG A 102 15.46 -6.10 -25.96
C ARG A 102 14.29 -5.36 -25.30
N LEU A 103 13.27 -6.06 -24.83
CA LEU A 103 12.16 -5.51 -24.09
C LEU A 103 12.45 -5.61 -22.59
N HIS A 104 12.36 -4.48 -21.90
CA HIS A 104 12.49 -4.39 -20.45
C HIS A 104 11.25 -3.67 -19.88
N LEU A 105 10.74 -4.18 -18.76
CA LEU A 105 9.59 -3.63 -18.05
C LEU A 105 10.06 -2.92 -16.79
N LEU A 106 9.43 -1.79 -16.48
CA LEU A 106 9.75 -0.95 -15.32
C LEU A 106 8.45 -0.50 -14.64
N GLY A 107 8.50 -0.25 -13.35
CA GLY A 107 7.39 0.29 -12.58
C GLY A 107 6.12 -0.58 -12.67
N ASP A 108 4.96 0.06 -12.76
CA ASP A 108 3.66 -0.62 -12.78
C ASP A 108 3.47 -1.59 -13.98
N ALA A 109 4.26 -1.41 -15.05
CA ALA A 109 4.29 -2.37 -16.15
C ALA A 109 4.95 -3.71 -15.74
N ALA A 110 5.83 -3.70 -14.74
CA ALA A 110 6.55 -4.87 -14.24
C ALA A 110 5.96 -5.41 -12.93
N HIS A 111 5.55 -4.52 -12.02
CA HIS A 111 5.06 -4.90 -10.70
C HIS A 111 4.09 -3.89 -10.11
N ILE A 112 3.06 -4.40 -9.45
CA ILE A 112 2.14 -3.63 -8.61
C ILE A 112 2.30 -4.15 -7.18
N VAL A 113 2.57 -3.27 -6.23
CA VAL A 113 2.61 -3.61 -4.80
C VAL A 113 1.36 -3.08 -4.10
N PRO A 114 0.85 -3.76 -3.07
CA PRO A 114 -0.24 -3.22 -2.26
C PRO A 114 0.10 -1.82 -1.75
N PRO A 115 -0.81 -0.84 -1.87
CA PRO A 115 -0.51 0.56 -1.60
C PRO A 115 -0.20 0.87 -0.13
N MET A 116 -0.48 -0.05 0.78
CA MET A 116 -0.24 0.09 2.23
C MET A 116 1.22 0.41 2.55
N SER A 117 2.16 -0.12 1.78
CA SER A 117 3.60 0.14 1.96
C SER A 117 4.06 1.52 1.46
N ALA A 118 3.26 2.21 0.63
CA ALA A 118 3.60 3.45 -0.08
C ALA A 118 4.91 3.36 -0.89
N LYS A 119 5.29 2.17 -1.43
CA LYS A 119 6.57 1.91 -2.10
C LYS A 119 6.50 1.80 -3.61
N GLY A 120 5.32 1.78 -4.24
CA GLY A 120 5.19 1.59 -5.68
C GLY A 120 6.01 2.60 -6.49
N MET A 121 5.87 3.89 -6.18
CA MET A 121 6.63 4.94 -6.86
C MET A 121 8.15 4.82 -6.63
N ASN A 122 8.58 4.51 -5.42
CA ASN A 122 10.01 4.37 -5.11
C ASN A 122 10.64 3.19 -5.88
N LEU A 123 9.93 2.06 -5.97
CA LEU A 123 10.37 0.92 -6.78
C LEU A 123 10.47 1.27 -8.25
N ALA A 124 9.47 1.99 -8.80
CA ALA A 124 9.46 2.42 -10.19
C ALA A 124 10.63 3.37 -10.51
N LEU A 125 10.95 4.31 -9.61
CA LEU A 125 12.09 5.20 -9.76
C LEU A 125 13.41 4.46 -9.70
N HIS A 126 13.54 3.48 -8.80
CA HIS A 126 14.74 2.68 -8.70
C HIS A 126 14.90 1.71 -9.90
N ASP A 127 13.80 1.20 -10.48
CA ASP A 127 13.87 0.48 -11.76
C ASP A 127 14.45 1.37 -12.86
N ALA A 128 14.00 2.61 -12.95
CA ALA A 128 14.47 3.55 -13.95
C ALA A 128 15.96 3.90 -13.78
N ASP A 129 16.40 4.07 -12.54
CA ASP A 129 17.80 4.36 -12.18
C ASP A 129 18.72 3.20 -12.59
N VAL A 130 18.43 1.99 -12.12
CA VAL A 130 19.20 0.78 -12.46
C VAL A 130 19.19 0.50 -13.95
N PHE A 131 18.07 0.72 -14.64
CA PHE A 131 17.98 0.52 -16.07
C PHE A 131 18.74 1.59 -16.87
N ALA A 132 18.73 2.84 -16.42
CA ALA A 132 19.50 3.92 -17.02
C ALA A 132 21.01 3.65 -16.94
N ASP A 133 21.49 3.25 -15.77
CA ASP A 133 22.90 2.88 -15.58
C ASP A 133 23.31 1.71 -16.49
N ALA A 134 22.46 0.70 -16.61
CA ALA A 134 22.70 -0.45 -17.49
C ALA A 134 22.76 -0.03 -18.98
N LEU A 135 21.91 0.92 -19.40
CA LEU A 135 21.93 1.46 -20.76
C LEU A 135 23.20 2.30 -21.01
N ILE A 136 23.59 3.16 -20.07
CA ILE A 136 24.79 3.99 -20.18
C ILE A 136 26.02 3.08 -20.36
N HIS A 137 26.16 2.09 -19.48
CA HIS A 137 27.26 1.12 -19.56
C HIS A 137 27.29 0.37 -20.91
N TYR A 138 26.12 -0.07 -21.39
CA TYR A 138 26.02 -0.74 -22.68
C TYR A 138 26.46 0.16 -23.86
N TYR A 139 26.07 1.44 -23.87
CA TYR A 139 26.42 2.33 -24.97
C TYR A 139 27.84 2.89 -24.88
N GLU A 140 28.38 3.04 -23.68
CA GLU A 140 29.77 3.53 -23.50
C GLU A 140 30.83 2.43 -23.69
N ASP A 141 30.56 1.26 -23.10
CA ASP A 141 31.55 0.16 -23.03
C ASP A 141 31.23 -1.00 -23.99
N GLY A 142 30.03 -1.06 -24.55
CA GLY A 142 29.59 -2.15 -25.43
C GLY A 142 29.26 -3.45 -24.65
N ASP A 143 29.21 -3.39 -23.32
CA ASP A 143 29.01 -4.56 -22.45
C ASP A 143 27.50 -4.70 -22.06
N PRO A 144 26.82 -5.78 -22.44
CA PRO A 144 25.42 -6.03 -22.10
C PRO A 144 25.19 -6.57 -20.66
N ALA A 145 26.22 -6.85 -19.89
CA ALA A 145 26.15 -7.61 -18.65
C ALA A 145 25.13 -7.00 -17.64
N LEU A 146 25.07 -5.69 -17.50
CA LEU A 146 24.11 -5.03 -16.60
C LEU A 146 22.67 -5.11 -17.13
N LEU A 147 22.47 -5.02 -18.45
CA LEU A 147 21.15 -5.21 -19.08
C LEU A 147 20.66 -6.65 -18.90
N ASP A 148 21.55 -7.63 -19.10
CA ASP A 148 21.22 -9.04 -18.92
C ASP A 148 20.90 -9.36 -17.47
N ALA A 149 21.56 -8.73 -16.50
CA ALA A 149 21.33 -8.89 -15.07
C ALA A 149 20.14 -8.08 -14.53
N TYR A 150 19.59 -7.13 -15.29
CA TYR A 150 18.56 -6.18 -14.85
C TYR A 150 17.36 -6.87 -14.18
N SER A 151 16.77 -7.85 -14.85
CA SER A 151 15.58 -8.55 -14.35
C SER A 151 15.84 -9.23 -13.01
N ASP A 152 16.93 -9.94 -12.85
CA ASP A 152 17.25 -10.68 -11.62
C ASP A 152 17.60 -9.72 -10.46
N THR A 153 18.29 -8.64 -10.78
CA THR A 153 18.62 -7.59 -9.80
C THR A 153 17.35 -6.93 -9.27
N ARG A 154 16.46 -6.50 -10.15
CA ARG A 154 15.23 -5.81 -9.73
C ARG A 154 14.22 -6.74 -9.05
N LEU A 155 14.03 -7.97 -9.57
CA LEU A 155 13.11 -8.94 -8.97
C LEU A 155 13.43 -9.26 -7.51
N ARG A 156 14.71 -9.28 -7.12
CA ARG A 156 15.10 -9.53 -5.72
C ARG A 156 14.52 -8.48 -4.79
N GLU A 157 14.64 -7.22 -5.16
CA GLU A 157 14.12 -6.11 -4.38
C GLU A 157 12.59 -6.04 -4.44
N VAL A 158 12.00 -6.19 -5.63
CA VAL A 158 10.54 -6.23 -5.81
C VAL A 158 9.90 -7.27 -4.90
N TRP A 159 10.46 -8.48 -4.79
CA TRP A 159 9.91 -9.52 -3.91
C TRP A 159 10.05 -9.19 -2.43
N ASN A 160 11.11 -8.50 -2.00
CA ASN A 160 11.24 -8.01 -0.62
C ASN A 160 10.10 -7.04 -0.28
N TYR A 161 9.84 -6.08 -1.17
CA TYR A 161 8.74 -5.12 -0.95
C TYR A 161 7.36 -5.74 -1.11
N GLN A 162 7.17 -6.72 -1.99
CA GLN A 162 5.92 -7.48 -2.05
C GLN A 162 5.65 -8.22 -0.73
N ALA A 163 6.66 -8.89 -0.18
CA ALA A 163 6.53 -9.58 1.11
C ALA A 163 6.15 -8.61 2.23
N PHE A 164 6.85 -7.47 2.33
CA PHE A 164 6.56 -6.45 3.32
C PHE A 164 5.17 -5.84 3.14
N ALA A 165 4.81 -5.43 1.91
CA ALA A 165 3.52 -4.81 1.64
C ALA A 165 2.35 -5.77 1.91
N THR A 166 2.50 -7.05 1.54
CA THR A 166 1.51 -8.09 1.81
C THR A 166 1.34 -8.30 3.31
N TRP A 167 2.45 -8.50 4.04
CA TRP A 167 2.40 -8.68 5.49
C TRP A 167 1.76 -7.48 6.20
N LEU A 168 2.15 -6.25 5.84
CA LEU A 168 1.57 -5.05 6.44
C LEU A 168 0.08 -4.92 6.12
N THR A 169 -0.31 -5.21 4.88
CA THR A 169 -1.71 -5.17 4.45
C THR A 169 -2.53 -6.19 5.25
N ASP A 170 -2.07 -7.43 5.34
CA ASP A 170 -2.78 -8.49 6.08
C ASP A 170 -2.85 -8.19 7.59
N THR A 171 -1.81 -7.55 8.14
CA THR A 171 -1.76 -7.19 9.56
C THR A 171 -2.76 -6.11 9.93
N VAL A 172 -2.97 -5.09 9.07
CA VAL A 172 -3.79 -3.93 9.45
C VAL A 172 -5.23 -4.00 8.92
N HIS A 173 -5.55 -4.93 8.02
CA HIS A 173 -6.89 -5.05 7.45
C HIS A 173 -7.63 -6.25 8.01
N ASP A 174 -8.82 -5.97 8.53
CA ASP A 174 -9.78 -7.02 8.84
C ASP A 174 -10.46 -7.48 7.54
N ALA A 175 -10.57 -8.80 7.35
CA ALA A 175 -11.28 -9.38 6.21
C ALA A 175 -12.82 -9.24 6.30
N GLY A 176 -13.34 -8.56 7.34
CA GLY A 176 -14.78 -8.42 7.54
C GLY A 176 -15.50 -9.75 7.85
N ASP A 177 -14.75 -10.76 8.27
CA ASP A 177 -15.30 -12.07 8.66
C ASP A 177 -15.95 -11.96 10.05
N PRO A 178 -17.29 -12.03 10.18
CA PRO A 178 -18.00 -11.92 11.46
C PRO A 178 -17.89 -13.18 12.34
N SER A 179 -17.25 -14.25 11.84
CA SER A 179 -17.07 -15.49 12.58
C SER A 179 -15.98 -15.36 13.65
N TYR A 180 -15.90 -16.38 14.54
CA TYR A 180 -14.80 -16.52 15.51
C TYR A 180 -13.42 -16.46 14.82
N ARG A 181 -13.31 -16.90 13.58
CA ARG A 181 -12.07 -16.86 12.81
C ARG A 181 -11.65 -15.43 12.51
N GLY A 182 -12.58 -14.53 12.17
CA GLY A 182 -12.34 -13.11 11.98
C GLY A 182 -11.92 -12.43 13.28
N GLU A 183 -12.59 -12.74 14.39
CA GLU A 183 -12.19 -12.22 15.72
C GLU A 183 -10.78 -12.67 16.12
N PHE A 184 -10.44 -13.92 15.89
CA PHE A 184 -9.10 -14.44 16.15
C PHE A 184 -8.04 -13.70 15.31
N ARG A 185 -8.30 -13.52 14.02
CA ARG A 185 -7.40 -12.75 13.12
C ARG A 185 -7.20 -11.32 13.58
N HIS A 186 -8.29 -10.66 13.99
CA HIS A 186 -8.22 -9.29 14.51
C HIS A 186 -7.35 -9.20 15.76
N MET A 187 -7.48 -10.14 16.68
CA MET A 187 -6.64 -10.18 17.90
C MET A 187 -5.16 -10.46 17.58
N VAL A 188 -4.87 -11.33 16.61
CA VAL A 188 -3.50 -11.59 16.15
C VAL A 188 -2.91 -10.34 15.49
N ALA A 189 -3.64 -9.71 14.57
CA ALA A 189 -3.22 -8.48 13.90
C ALA A 189 -2.94 -7.35 14.90
N ARG A 190 -3.79 -7.20 15.91
CA ARG A 190 -3.59 -6.23 16.99
C ARG A 190 -2.32 -6.52 17.78
N ALA A 191 -2.07 -7.78 18.17
CA ALA A 191 -0.87 -8.16 18.89
C ALA A 191 0.41 -7.95 18.07
N ASP A 192 0.37 -8.25 16.76
CA ASP A 192 1.48 -7.99 15.86
C ASP A 192 1.75 -6.49 15.72
N PHE A 193 0.70 -5.69 15.58
CA PHE A 193 0.81 -4.24 15.49
C PHE A 193 1.36 -3.63 16.80
N GLU A 194 0.85 -4.05 17.96
CA GLU A 194 1.39 -3.62 19.27
C GLU A 194 2.87 -3.95 19.41
N ARG A 195 3.33 -5.09 18.89
CA ARG A 195 4.74 -5.49 18.91
C ARG A 195 5.62 -4.51 18.14
N LEU A 196 5.13 -3.88 17.06
CA LEU A 196 5.89 -2.88 16.30
C LEU A 196 6.23 -1.64 17.15
N PHE A 197 5.42 -1.33 18.16
CA PHE A 197 5.65 -0.19 19.05
C PHE A 197 6.33 -0.55 20.36
N THR A 198 6.21 -1.80 20.82
CA THR A 198 6.75 -2.24 22.10
C THR A 198 8.10 -2.94 22.00
N SER A 199 8.46 -3.49 20.83
CA SER A 199 9.74 -4.12 20.56
C SER A 199 10.66 -3.21 19.76
N ALA A 200 11.80 -2.82 20.32
CA ALA A 200 12.78 -2.00 19.61
C ALA A 200 13.28 -2.64 18.31
N THR A 201 13.42 -3.97 18.28
CA THR A 201 13.85 -4.71 17.09
C THR A 201 12.77 -4.68 16.00
N ALA A 202 11.50 -4.90 16.36
CA ALA A 202 10.40 -4.86 15.41
C ALA A 202 10.18 -3.44 14.86
N ASN A 203 10.29 -2.42 15.71
CA ASN A 203 10.19 -1.02 15.31
C ASN A 203 11.32 -0.63 14.34
N ARG A 204 12.55 -1.06 14.63
CA ARG A 204 13.69 -0.83 13.74
C ARG A 204 13.48 -1.49 12.38
N LEU A 205 13.07 -2.76 12.33
CA LEU A 205 12.77 -3.46 11.09
C LEU A 205 11.70 -2.74 10.25
N LEU A 206 10.60 -2.33 10.89
CA LEU A 206 9.55 -1.55 10.24
C LEU A 206 10.10 -0.24 9.68
N SER A 207 10.91 0.47 10.47
CA SER A 207 11.50 1.75 10.09
C SER A 207 12.44 1.61 8.88
N GLU A 208 13.23 0.54 8.82
CA GLU A 208 14.11 0.22 7.69
C GLU A 208 13.30 -0.03 6.41
N PHE A 209 12.22 -0.81 6.47
CA PHE A 209 11.32 -1.01 5.34
C PHE A 209 10.62 0.28 4.90
N VAL A 210 10.13 1.07 5.86
CA VAL A 210 9.46 2.35 5.56
C VAL A 210 10.45 3.35 4.97
N ALA A 211 11.69 3.37 5.43
CA ALA A 211 12.74 4.24 4.89
C ALA A 211 13.29 3.77 3.53
N GLY A 212 13.15 2.48 3.21
CA GLY A 212 13.73 1.91 1.99
C GLY A 212 15.23 1.65 2.12
N LEU A 213 15.70 1.26 3.28
CA LEU A 213 17.12 1.03 3.60
C LEU A 213 17.52 -0.46 3.51
N ASN A 214 16.89 -1.25 2.64
CA ASN A 214 17.15 -2.70 2.48
C ASN A 214 17.84 -2.99 1.16
#